data_9a6fd0e26dd18b77001a650d69bc0fec
#
_entry.id   9a6fd0e26dd18b77001a650d69bc0fec
#
_cell.length_a   1.000
_cell.length_b   1.000
_cell.length_c   1.000
_cell.angle_alpha   90.00
_cell.angle_beta   90.00
_cell.angle_gamma   90.00
#
_symmetry.space_group_name_H-M   'P 1'
#
loop_
_entity.id
_entity.type
_entity.pdbx_description
1 polymer ?
#
loop_
_entity_poly.entity_id
_entity_poly.type
_entity_poly.pdbx_seq_one_letter_code
_entity_poly.pdbx_strand_id
1 'polypeptide(L)'
;FAILGSSMPPVRPKNPEFSSGPCKKRPGYNVSKLRTDTLGRSHRSKVGKQRLKKAILDTKRILNIPEDYLCGIVPASDTGAYELAMWNMLGPKPIDACYWESFGQGWKTDAVTHLGLQDQLTEYTAPYGTLPDLASTNKDHDILFTFNGTTSGVKVLDLDWISDDRTGLTFN
;
A
#
# COMPACT_ATOMS: atom_id res chain seq x y z
N PHE A 1 7.27 18.91 19.88
CA PHE A 1 7.17 17.44 19.70
C PHE A 1 7.61 16.80 21.00
N ALA A 2 6.67 16.43 21.87
CA ALA A 2 6.95 15.58 23.02
C ALA A 2 6.96 14.13 22.49
N ILE A 3 8.13 13.55 22.37
CA ILE A 3 8.30 12.11 22.17
C ILE A 3 7.88 11.46 23.49
N LEU A 4 6.66 10.97 23.56
CA LEU A 4 6.20 10.12 24.65
C LEU A 4 7.08 8.87 24.66
N GLY A 5 7.98 8.83 25.66
CA GLY A 5 8.61 7.64 26.25
C GLY A 5 8.90 6.41 25.40
N SER A 6 9.42 6.56 24.18
CA SER A 6 10.00 5.42 23.50
C SER A 6 11.39 5.17 24.07
N SER A 7 11.54 4.12 24.86
CA SER A 7 12.88 3.62 25.18
C SER A 7 13.60 3.35 23.84
N MET A 8 14.79 3.94 23.67
CA MET A 8 15.62 3.62 22.50
C MET A 8 15.80 2.11 22.40
N PRO A 9 15.80 1.54 21.19
CA PRO A 9 16.07 0.12 21.00
C PRO A 9 17.36 -0.28 21.72
N PRO A 10 17.39 -1.39 22.45
CA PRO A 10 18.54 -1.80 23.26
C PRO A 10 19.78 -2.15 22.41
N VAL A 11 19.59 -2.37 21.13
CA VAL A 11 20.65 -2.75 20.21
C VAL A 11 20.65 -1.82 18.99
N ARG A 12 21.79 -1.20 18.75
CA ARG A 12 21.97 -0.39 17.52
C ARG A 12 22.10 -1.32 16.30
N PRO A 13 21.40 -1.08 15.19
CA PRO A 13 21.56 -1.89 13.99
C PRO A 13 22.98 -1.79 13.44
N LYS A 14 23.52 -2.91 12.97
CA LYS A 14 24.87 -2.97 12.35
C LYS A 14 24.95 -2.12 11.07
N ASN A 15 23.85 -2.01 10.36
CA ASN A 15 23.73 -1.18 9.16
C ASN A 15 22.53 -0.26 9.33
N PRO A 16 22.73 1.06 9.46
CA PRO A 16 21.63 2.03 9.60
C PRO A 16 21.10 2.54 8.25
N GLU A 17 21.56 2.00 7.14
CA GLU A 17 21.22 2.44 5.78
C GLU A 17 19.83 1.91 5.37
N PHE A 18 18.78 2.33 6.08
CA PHE A 18 17.38 1.99 5.80
C PHE A 18 16.67 3.16 5.11
N SER A 19 17.09 3.48 3.91
CA SER A 19 16.47 4.56 3.15
C SER A 19 15.50 4.00 2.12
N SER A 20 14.36 4.66 1.91
CA SER A 20 13.47 4.41 0.78
C SER A 20 13.99 4.99 -0.54
N GLY A 21 15.03 5.84 -0.48
CA GLY A 21 15.71 6.42 -1.64
C GLY A 21 16.75 5.47 -2.26
N PRO A 22 17.83 6.02 -2.83
CA PRO A 22 18.92 5.21 -3.40
C PRO A 22 19.51 4.28 -2.34
N CYS A 23 19.25 2.98 -2.48
CA CYS A 23 19.72 1.98 -1.54
C CYS A 23 21.06 1.38 -2.01
N LYS A 24 21.86 0.91 -1.04
CA LYS A 24 23.03 0.11 -1.33
C LYS A 24 22.64 -1.15 -2.10
N LYS A 25 23.34 -1.40 -3.19
CA LYS A 25 23.10 -2.60 -4.00
C LYS A 25 23.51 -3.85 -3.24
N ARG A 26 22.83 -4.97 -3.53
CA ARG A 26 23.14 -6.27 -2.94
C ARG A 26 24.61 -6.65 -3.17
N PRO A 27 25.24 -7.45 -2.30
CA PRO A 27 26.58 -7.97 -2.54
C PRO A 27 26.68 -8.65 -3.91
N GLY A 28 27.80 -8.41 -4.63
CA GLY A 28 28.01 -8.96 -5.98
C GLY A 28 27.14 -8.34 -7.09
N TYR A 29 26.44 -7.23 -6.82
CA TYR A 29 25.75 -6.50 -7.88
C TYR A 29 26.75 -5.96 -8.89
N ASN A 30 26.44 -6.16 -10.17
CA ASN A 30 27.18 -5.58 -11.28
C ASN A 30 26.19 -5.19 -12.38
N VAL A 31 26.24 -3.96 -12.83
CA VAL A 31 25.36 -3.42 -13.87
C VAL A 31 25.46 -4.19 -15.19
N SER A 32 26.65 -4.73 -15.50
CA SER A 32 26.86 -5.53 -16.72
C SER A 32 26.08 -6.85 -16.74
N LYS A 33 25.56 -7.30 -15.58
CA LYS A 33 24.68 -8.49 -15.47
C LYS A 33 23.23 -8.19 -15.75
N LEU A 34 22.85 -6.92 -15.92
CA LEU A 34 21.49 -6.57 -16.31
C LEU A 34 21.24 -6.98 -17.75
N ARG A 35 20.07 -7.53 -17.99
CA ARG A 35 19.67 -7.94 -19.33
C ARG A 35 19.29 -6.72 -20.16
N THR A 36 19.93 -6.55 -21.29
CA THR A 36 19.75 -5.42 -22.21
C THR A 36 19.06 -5.80 -23.52
N ASP A 37 18.73 -7.07 -23.72
CA ASP A 37 18.17 -7.63 -24.95
C ASP A 37 16.79 -7.06 -25.33
N THR A 38 16.15 -6.32 -24.44
CA THR A 38 14.89 -5.62 -24.70
C THR A 38 15.01 -4.10 -24.81
N LEU A 39 16.21 -3.56 -24.65
CA LEU A 39 16.44 -2.12 -24.86
C LEU A 39 16.14 -1.74 -26.32
N GLY A 40 15.43 -0.61 -26.51
CA GLY A 40 15.00 -0.15 -27.81
C GLY A 40 13.85 -0.97 -28.43
N ARG A 41 13.30 -1.95 -27.72
CA ARG A 41 12.13 -2.71 -28.16
C ARG A 41 10.85 -2.14 -27.57
N SER A 42 9.79 -2.10 -28.34
CA SER A 42 8.47 -1.74 -27.82
C SER A 42 8.01 -2.74 -26.75
N HIS A 43 7.38 -2.26 -25.67
CA HIS A 43 6.69 -3.10 -24.69
C HIS A 43 5.58 -3.96 -25.35
N ARG A 44 5.08 -3.56 -26.53
CA ARG A 44 4.08 -4.29 -27.31
C ARG A 44 4.69 -5.42 -28.17
N SER A 45 6.02 -5.47 -28.29
CA SER A 45 6.68 -6.58 -28.99
C SER A 45 6.44 -7.92 -28.29
N LYS A 46 6.58 -9.02 -29.01
CA LYS A 46 6.41 -10.37 -28.44
C LYS A 46 7.28 -10.57 -27.19
N VAL A 47 8.56 -10.19 -27.26
CA VAL A 47 9.51 -10.32 -26.14
C VAL A 47 9.14 -9.38 -24.98
N GLY A 48 8.70 -8.15 -25.26
CA GLY A 48 8.25 -7.20 -24.24
C GLY A 48 7.04 -7.73 -23.47
N LYS A 49 6.00 -8.18 -24.18
CA LYS A 49 4.80 -8.80 -23.60
C LYS A 49 5.13 -10.03 -22.76
N GLN A 50 6.02 -10.89 -23.23
CA GLN A 50 6.45 -12.09 -22.48
C GLN A 50 7.13 -11.72 -21.17
N ARG A 51 7.95 -10.66 -21.15
CA ARG A 51 8.62 -10.20 -19.93
C ARG A 51 7.67 -9.57 -18.94
N LEU A 52 6.75 -8.73 -19.40
CA LEU A 52 5.71 -8.16 -18.53
C LEU A 52 4.82 -9.26 -17.92
N LYS A 53 4.39 -10.22 -18.76
CA LYS A 53 3.64 -11.38 -18.29
C LYS A 53 4.42 -12.17 -17.25
N LYS A 54 5.72 -12.39 -17.48
CA LYS A 54 6.57 -13.10 -16.52
C LYS A 54 6.65 -12.35 -15.18
N ALA A 55 6.79 -11.02 -15.19
CA ALA A 55 6.82 -10.22 -13.97
C ALA A 55 5.54 -10.41 -13.15
N ILE A 56 4.37 -10.34 -13.79
CA ILE A 56 3.07 -10.57 -13.13
C ILE A 56 2.98 -11.99 -12.55
N LEU A 57 3.35 -13.00 -13.32
CA LEU A 57 3.27 -14.39 -12.89
C LEU A 57 4.25 -14.68 -11.74
N ASP A 58 5.46 -14.13 -11.79
CA ASP A 58 6.43 -14.27 -10.71
C ASP A 58 5.95 -13.56 -9.44
N THR A 59 5.31 -12.40 -9.54
CA THR A 59 4.69 -11.70 -8.41
C THR A 59 3.62 -12.56 -7.75
N LYS A 60 2.68 -13.10 -8.56
CA LYS A 60 1.64 -14.01 -8.04
C LYS A 60 2.25 -15.21 -7.31
N ARG A 61 3.25 -15.84 -7.91
CA ARG A 61 3.91 -17.03 -7.35
C ARG A 61 4.66 -16.73 -6.05
N ILE A 62 5.42 -15.63 -6.00
CA ILE A 62 6.24 -15.26 -4.83
C ILE A 62 5.36 -14.87 -3.65
N LEU A 63 4.27 -14.15 -3.91
CA LEU A 63 3.35 -13.69 -2.89
C LEU A 63 2.23 -14.70 -2.58
N ASN A 64 2.23 -15.89 -3.21
CA ASN A 64 1.19 -16.91 -3.08
C ASN A 64 -0.23 -16.34 -3.33
N ILE A 65 -0.35 -15.45 -4.32
CA ILE A 65 -1.65 -14.87 -4.67
C ILE A 65 -2.52 -15.97 -5.31
N PRO A 66 -3.75 -16.22 -4.80
CA PRO A 66 -4.66 -17.21 -5.36
C PRO A 66 -4.93 -16.98 -6.85
N GLU A 67 -5.28 -18.05 -7.58
CA GLU A 67 -5.43 -17.96 -9.04
C GLU A 67 -6.59 -17.09 -9.47
N ASP A 68 -7.66 -17.04 -8.69
CA ASP A 68 -8.85 -16.22 -8.91
C ASP A 68 -8.64 -14.73 -8.65
N TYR A 69 -7.50 -14.35 -8.04
CA TYR A 69 -7.14 -12.94 -7.85
C TYR A 69 -6.49 -12.37 -9.10
N LEU A 70 -6.85 -11.13 -9.44
CA LEU A 70 -6.18 -10.36 -10.48
C LEU A 70 -4.91 -9.72 -9.91
N CYS A 71 -3.84 -9.75 -10.71
CA CYS A 71 -2.60 -9.06 -10.41
C CYS A 71 -2.24 -8.18 -11.60
N GLY A 72 -2.05 -6.89 -11.35
CA GLY A 72 -1.70 -5.90 -12.38
C GLY A 72 -0.53 -5.04 -11.94
N ILE A 73 0.23 -4.53 -12.91
CA ILE A 73 1.24 -3.51 -12.71
C ILE A 73 0.70 -2.21 -13.32
N VAL A 74 0.60 -1.18 -12.50
CA VAL A 74 0.16 0.15 -12.92
C VAL A 74 1.32 1.14 -12.85
N PRO A 75 1.31 2.21 -13.66
CA PRO A 75 2.33 3.25 -13.60
C PRO A 75 2.18 4.11 -12.35
N ALA A 76 3.22 4.87 -12.04
CA ALA A 76 3.41 5.77 -10.93
C ALA A 76 3.91 5.08 -9.65
N SER A 77 3.30 5.34 -8.50
CA SER A 77 3.73 4.86 -7.19
C SER A 77 2.66 3.99 -6.54
N ASP A 78 2.87 3.58 -5.29
CA ASP A 78 1.86 2.93 -4.46
C ASP A 78 0.59 3.78 -4.38
N THR A 79 0.74 5.11 -4.23
CA THR A 79 -0.38 6.05 -4.27
C THR A 79 -1.14 5.96 -5.60
N GLY A 80 -0.45 5.89 -6.74
CA GLY A 80 -1.12 5.75 -8.03
C GLY A 80 -1.91 4.45 -8.15
N ALA A 81 -1.43 3.34 -7.56
CA ALA A 81 -2.16 2.08 -7.53
C ALA A 81 -3.38 2.15 -6.60
N TYR A 82 -3.22 2.77 -5.44
CA TYR A 82 -4.28 2.96 -4.46
C TYR A 82 -5.39 3.86 -5.00
N GLU A 83 -5.03 5.01 -5.55
CA GLU A 83 -5.95 5.93 -6.20
C GLU A 83 -6.70 5.26 -7.37
N LEU A 84 -6.02 4.48 -8.19
CA LEU A 84 -6.68 3.75 -9.28
C LEU A 84 -7.80 2.85 -8.75
N ALA A 85 -7.59 2.17 -7.64
CA ALA A 85 -8.62 1.37 -6.98
C ALA A 85 -9.76 2.26 -6.45
N MET A 86 -9.42 3.34 -5.74
CA MET A 86 -10.40 4.30 -5.19
C MET A 86 -11.30 4.88 -6.30
N TRP A 87 -10.72 5.40 -7.38
CA TRP A 87 -11.45 6.01 -8.50
C TRP A 87 -12.39 5.05 -9.22
N ASN A 88 -12.07 3.76 -9.22
CA ASN A 88 -12.89 2.76 -9.91
C ASN A 88 -13.96 2.12 -9.04
N MET A 89 -13.79 2.12 -7.73
CA MET A 89 -14.62 1.26 -6.87
C MET A 89 -15.32 1.97 -5.71
N LEU A 90 -14.87 3.16 -5.27
CA LEU A 90 -15.54 3.92 -4.22
C LEU A 90 -16.81 4.62 -4.74
N GLY A 91 -17.73 4.88 -3.81
CA GLY A 91 -18.94 5.67 -4.01
C GLY A 91 -20.26 4.90 -3.88
N PRO A 92 -20.36 3.61 -4.21
CA PRO A 92 -21.61 2.86 -4.02
C PRO A 92 -21.99 2.63 -2.55
N LYS A 93 -21.01 2.66 -1.64
CA LYS A 93 -21.20 2.45 -0.20
C LYS A 93 -20.58 3.57 0.62
N PRO A 94 -21.01 3.76 1.88
CA PRO A 94 -20.32 4.61 2.83
C PRO A 94 -18.87 4.12 3.03
N ILE A 95 -18.00 5.00 3.50
CA ILE A 95 -16.56 4.78 3.58
C ILE A 95 -16.08 5.00 5.02
N ASP A 96 -15.34 4.05 5.55
CA ASP A 96 -14.57 4.18 6.78
C ASP A 96 -13.09 4.45 6.42
N ALA A 97 -12.63 5.68 6.60
CA ALA A 97 -11.26 6.08 6.33
C ALA A 97 -10.41 5.99 7.61
N CYS A 98 -9.57 4.97 7.69
CA CYS A 98 -8.70 4.71 8.83
C CYS A 98 -7.28 5.20 8.52
N TYR A 99 -6.81 6.23 9.23
CA TYR A 99 -5.48 6.76 8.99
C TYR A 99 -4.82 7.30 10.27
N TRP A 100 -3.50 7.18 10.33
CA TRP A 100 -2.66 7.60 11.46
C TRP A 100 -1.31 8.17 11.01
N GLU A 101 -1.25 8.57 9.73
CA GLU A 101 -0.06 9.18 9.16
C GLU A 101 -0.42 9.90 7.83
N SER A 102 0.56 10.57 7.23
CA SER A 102 0.35 11.51 6.14
C SER A 102 -0.15 10.88 4.84
N PHE A 103 0.24 9.65 4.50
CA PHE A 103 -0.22 9.01 3.25
C PHE A 103 -1.68 8.60 3.36
N GLY A 104 -2.07 7.92 4.44
CA GLY A 104 -3.48 7.58 4.69
C GLY A 104 -4.36 8.83 4.74
N GLN A 105 -3.88 9.91 5.38
CA GLN A 105 -4.58 11.20 5.37
C GLN A 105 -4.70 11.77 3.95
N GLY A 106 -3.69 11.62 3.12
CA GLY A 106 -3.71 12.06 1.72
C GLY A 106 -4.82 11.36 0.94
N TRP A 107 -4.88 10.03 1.00
CA TRP A 107 -5.91 9.25 0.29
C TRP A 107 -7.32 9.56 0.78
N LYS A 108 -7.51 9.77 2.11
CA LYS A 108 -8.78 10.30 2.61
C LYS A 108 -9.11 11.66 1.99
N THR A 109 -8.14 12.55 1.92
CA THR A 109 -8.31 13.87 1.30
C THR A 109 -8.70 13.76 -0.18
N ASP A 110 -8.10 12.82 -0.91
CA ASP A 110 -8.45 12.56 -2.31
C ASP A 110 -9.91 12.08 -2.46
N ALA A 111 -10.35 11.15 -1.59
CA ALA A 111 -11.74 10.72 -1.57
C ALA A 111 -12.72 11.88 -1.33
N VAL A 112 -12.37 12.81 -0.45
CA VAL A 112 -13.19 14.00 -0.16
C VAL A 112 -13.11 15.02 -1.28
N THR A 113 -11.88 15.42 -1.67
CA THR A 113 -11.67 16.59 -2.53
C THR A 113 -11.88 16.29 -4.00
N HIS A 114 -11.43 15.11 -4.44
CA HIS A 114 -11.45 14.75 -5.85
C HIS A 114 -12.62 13.87 -6.24
N LEU A 115 -13.07 12.98 -5.35
CA LEU A 115 -14.24 12.15 -5.58
C LEU A 115 -15.55 12.75 -5.04
N GLY A 116 -15.47 13.78 -4.19
CA GLY A 116 -16.65 14.46 -3.64
C GLY A 116 -17.46 13.59 -2.66
N LEU A 117 -16.80 12.68 -1.93
CA LEU A 117 -17.44 11.66 -1.09
C LEU A 117 -17.49 12.03 0.40
N GLN A 118 -17.34 13.32 0.75
CA GLN A 118 -17.31 13.79 2.13
C GLN A 118 -18.55 13.38 2.94
N ASP A 119 -19.73 13.37 2.32
CA ASP A 119 -21.00 13.07 3.00
C ASP A 119 -21.20 11.58 3.30
N GLN A 120 -20.34 10.73 2.73
CA GLN A 120 -20.36 9.28 2.89
C GLN A 120 -19.19 8.75 3.70
N LEU A 121 -18.32 9.64 4.23
CA LEU A 121 -17.04 9.25 4.81
C LEU A 121 -17.04 9.47 6.32
N THR A 122 -16.69 8.39 7.06
CA THR A 122 -16.41 8.42 8.50
C THR A 122 -14.90 8.29 8.71
N GLU A 123 -14.35 9.13 9.57
CA GLU A 123 -12.90 9.15 9.85
C GLU A 123 -12.56 8.43 11.14
N TYR A 124 -11.61 7.50 11.08
CA TYR A 124 -11.00 6.83 12.21
C TYR A 124 -9.53 7.23 12.25
N THR A 125 -9.15 8.10 13.19
CA THR A 125 -7.82 8.70 13.22
C THR A 125 -7.14 8.51 14.56
N ALA A 126 -5.81 8.53 14.54
CA ALA A 126 -5.00 8.53 15.73
C ALA A 126 -3.75 9.43 15.55
N PRO A 127 -3.17 9.96 16.63
CA PRO A 127 -1.88 10.64 16.58
C PRO A 127 -0.76 9.72 16.08
N TYR A 128 0.31 10.32 15.55
CA TYR A 128 1.53 9.58 15.21
C TYR A 128 1.99 8.71 16.39
N GLY A 129 2.32 7.45 16.09
CA GLY A 129 2.75 6.47 17.08
C GLY A 129 1.64 5.58 17.65
N THR A 130 0.38 5.82 17.28
CA THR A 130 -0.78 5.03 17.74
C THR A 130 -1.67 4.61 16.58
N LEU A 131 -2.46 3.55 16.77
CA LEU A 131 -3.51 3.13 15.85
C LEU A 131 -4.86 3.69 16.29
N PRO A 132 -5.76 4.03 15.37
CA PRO A 132 -7.17 4.26 15.70
C PRO A 132 -7.86 2.96 16.12
N ASP A 133 -9.06 3.07 16.64
CA ASP A 133 -9.91 1.92 16.91
C ASP A 133 -10.47 1.33 15.61
N LEU A 134 -9.73 0.41 15.02
CA LEU A 134 -10.09 -0.26 13.78
C LEU A 134 -11.28 -1.21 13.95
N ALA A 135 -11.50 -1.74 15.16
CA ALA A 135 -12.59 -2.66 15.45
C ALA A 135 -13.97 -1.98 15.42
N SER A 136 -14.01 -0.66 15.54
CA SER A 136 -15.25 0.13 15.44
C SER A 136 -15.72 0.38 14.02
N THR A 137 -14.98 -0.07 13.00
CA THR A 137 -15.39 0.10 11.60
C THR A 137 -16.61 -0.74 11.24
N ASN A 138 -17.41 -0.25 10.30
CA ASN A 138 -18.64 -0.93 9.90
C ASN A 138 -18.33 -1.94 8.78
N LYS A 139 -18.76 -3.18 8.95
CA LYS A 139 -18.55 -4.24 7.97
C LYS A 139 -19.27 -4.02 6.62
N ASP A 140 -20.29 -3.17 6.59
CA ASP A 140 -21.05 -2.86 5.39
C ASP A 140 -20.51 -1.63 4.63
N HIS A 141 -19.55 -0.90 5.22
CA HIS A 141 -18.86 0.22 4.59
C HIS A 141 -17.61 -0.26 3.82
N ASP A 142 -17.19 0.48 2.84
CA ASP A 142 -15.86 0.33 2.25
C ASP A 142 -14.81 0.85 3.23
N ILE A 143 -13.70 0.14 3.41
CA ILE A 143 -12.63 0.57 4.33
C ILE A 143 -11.40 0.98 3.55
N LEU A 144 -10.87 2.16 3.87
CA LEU A 144 -9.55 2.63 3.45
C LEU A 144 -8.59 2.56 4.65
N PHE A 145 -7.48 1.82 4.53
CA PHE A 145 -6.44 1.81 5.56
C PHE A 145 -5.07 1.46 4.99
N THR A 146 -4.01 1.66 5.78
CA THR A 146 -2.66 1.20 5.48
C THR A 146 -2.27 0.11 6.46
N PHE A 147 -1.74 -1.03 5.98
CA PHE A 147 -1.20 -2.04 6.90
C PHE A 147 0.00 -1.51 7.68
N ASN A 148 0.82 -0.69 7.04
CA ASN A 148 1.99 -0.07 7.64
C ASN A 148 2.03 1.43 7.33
N GLY A 149 1.84 2.25 8.32
CA GLY A 149 1.93 3.71 8.19
C GLY A 149 3.38 4.16 7.98
N THR A 150 3.72 4.50 6.75
CA THR A 150 5.10 4.80 6.32
C THR A 150 5.74 5.92 7.14
N THR A 151 5.04 7.02 7.38
CA THR A 151 5.61 8.18 8.08
C THR A 151 5.54 8.09 9.59
N SER A 152 4.67 7.25 10.13
CA SER A 152 4.55 7.03 11.58
C SER A 152 5.33 5.80 12.08
N GLY A 153 5.63 4.86 11.19
CA GLY A 153 6.24 3.58 11.54
C GLY A 153 5.31 2.62 12.28
N VAL A 154 4.02 2.94 12.38
CA VAL A 154 3.03 2.13 13.07
C VAL A 154 2.31 1.22 12.10
N LYS A 155 2.35 -0.08 12.35
CA LYS A 155 1.64 -1.09 11.56
C LYS A 155 0.43 -1.64 12.29
N VAL A 156 -0.54 -2.12 11.53
CA VAL A 156 -1.64 -2.93 12.04
C VAL A 156 -1.09 -4.23 12.62
N LEU A 157 -1.57 -4.66 13.78
CA LEU A 157 -1.04 -5.84 14.48
C LEU A 157 -1.47 -7.13 13.79
N ASP A 158 -2.73 -7.22 13.44
CA ASP A 158 -3.38 -8.34 12.78
C ASP A 158 -4.54 -7.82 11.90
N LEU A 159 -5.25 -8.72 11.25
CA LEU A 159 -6.42 -8.41 10.43
C LEU A 159 -7.72 -8.98 11.00
N ASP A 160 -7.71 -9.43 12.25
CA ASP A 160 -8.86 -10.08 12.90
C ASP A 160 -10.05 -9.12 13.08
N TRP A 161 -9.80 -7.81 13.01
CA TRP A 161 -10.83 -6.78 13.03
C TRP A 161 -11.61 -6.67 11.71
N ILE A 162 -11.11 -7.27 10.63
CA ILE A 162 -11.80 -7.32 9.33
C ILE A 162 -12.69 -8.56 9.33
N SER A 163 -14.00 -8.34 9.46
CA SER A 163 -14.97 -9.42 9.52
C SER A 163 -15.06 -10.23 8.22
N ASP A 164 -15.13 -11.56 8.32
CA ASP A 164 -15.29 -12.48 7.18
C ASP A 164 -16.65 -12.32 6.47
N ASP A 165 -17.69 -11.85 7.17
CA ASP A 165 -19.02 -11.59 6.62
C ASP A 165 -19.20 -10.15 6.11
N ARG A 166 -18.11 -9.44 5.92
CA ARG A 166 -18.08 -8.08 5.43
C ARG A 166 -18.64 -7.96 4.02
N THR A 167 -19.49 -6.96 3.77
CA THR A 167 -20.03 -6.66 2.45
C THR A 167 -19.35 -5.46 1.78
N GLY A 168 -18.69 -4.61 2.54
CA GLY A 168 -17.87 -3.51 2.04
C GLY A 168 -16.51 -3.99 1.48
N LEU A 169 -15.93 -3.22 0.59
CA LEU A 169 -14.59 -3.46 0.04
C LEU A 169 -13.51 -3.09 1.06
N THR A 170 -12.36 -3.72 0.95
CA THR A 170 -11.18 -3.41 1.76
C THR A 170 -10.06 -2.92 0.87
N PHE A 171 -9.64 -1.68 1.05
CA PHE A 171 -8.53 -1.04 0.36
C PHE A 171 -7.35 -0.93 1.31
N ASN A 172 -6.24 -1.57 0.95
CA ASN A 172 -5.00 -1.58 1.72
C ASN A 172 -3.78 -1.41 0.82
#